data_71deb996ccad6c6c763a8ca12f69f04d
#
_entry.id   71deb996ccad6c6c763a8ca12f69f04d
#
_cell.length_a   1.000
_cell.length_b   1.000
_cell.length_c   1.000
_cell.angle_alpha   90.00
_cell.angle_beta   90.00
_cell.angle_gamma   90.00
#
_symmetry.space_group_name_H-M   'P 1'
#
loop_
_entity.id
_entity.type
_entity.pdbx_description
1 polymer ?
#
loop_
_entity_poly.entity_id
_entity_poly.type
_entity_poly.pdbx_seq_one_letter_code
_entity_poly.pdbx_strand_id
1 'polypeptide(L)'
;MALKVFKPMTAGTRGRVDLVRDELTTDTPEKSLVSGKKSKGGRGAGGRISVRHQGGGHKRLYREIDFKRDKHGIPGTVKTIEYDPNRSANIALVFYADGDKRYIIAPKDLKVGQKITSGANAAPTPGNALPLENIPVGFTIHNIELKLGCGGQLVRSAGASAMIAGREGDYVIVRLPSSEMRKIHCKCYATIGVVGNEEHMNVQLGKAGHKRWLGIRPTVRGMAMNPVDHPLGGGEGAGKGHQPVTPWGQPCKGYKSRNKRKPSNNFIVSRRKK
;
A
#
# COMPACT_ATOMS: atom_id res chain seq x y z
N MET A 1 -13.58 9.58 8.14
CA MET A 1 -12.51 10.60 8.32
C MET A 1 -12.90 11.87 7.62
N ALA A 2 -12.59 13.03 8.18
CA ALA A 2 -12.85 14.32 7.56
C ALA A 2 -11.58 14.85 6.88
N LEU A 3 -11.77 15.65 5.84
CA LEU A 3 -10.70 16.38 5.16
C LEU A 3 -10.69 17.82 5.66
N LYS A 4 -9.51 18.35 5.97
CA LYS A 4 -9.30 19.76 6.30
C LYS A 4 -8.79 20.51 5.07
N VAL A 5 -9.65 21.32 4.50
CA VAL A 5 -9.29 22.25 3.41
C VAL A 5 -8.75 23.55 4.02
N PHE A 6 -7.59 23.97 3.57
CA PHE A 6 -6.97 25.22 4.06
C PHE A 6 -7.44 26.44 3.25
N LYS A 7 -7.62 27.56 3.91
CA LYS A 7 -7.87 28.84 3.24
C LYS A 7 -6.65 29.22 2.38
N PRO A 8 -6.85 29.78 1.17
CA PRO A 8 -5.76 30.11 0.22
C PRO A 8 -5.02 31.39 0.59
N MET A 9 -4.54 31.50 1.83
CA MET A 9 -3.87 32.69 2.35
C MET A 9 -2.44 32.86 1.86
N THR A 10 -1.74 31.74 1.63
CA THR A 10 -0.34 31.74 1.17
C THR A 10 -0.18 30.76 0.01
N ALA A 11 0.92 30.86 -0.75
CA ALA A 11 1.23 29.93 -1.82
C ALA A 11 1.30 28.46 -1.33
N GLY A 12 1.71 28.24 -0.08
CA GLY A 12 1.82 26.89 0.50
C GLY A 12 0.50 26.31 1.03
N THR A 13 -0.49 27.15 1.31
CA THR A 13 -1.82 26.74 1.78
C THR A 13 -2.85 26.71 0.65
N ARG A 14 -2.58 27.38 -0.47
CA ARG A 14 -3.43 27.32 -1.66
C ARG A 14 -3.53 25.90 -2.21
N GLY A 15 -4.74 25.35 -2.22
CA GLY A 15 -4.98 23.97 -2.67
C GLY A 15 -4.44 22.88 -1.73
N ARG A 16 -4.09 23.22 -0.48
CA ARG A 16 -3.71 22.21 0.52
C ARG A 16 -4.94 21.58 1.15
N VAL A 17 -4.93 20.25 1.17
CA VAL A 17 -5.95 19.42 1.82
C VAL A 17 -5.25 18.36 2.66
N ASP A 18 -5.48 18.36 3.96
CA ASP A 18 -4.90 17.39 4.89
C ASP A 18 -6.00 16.47 5.45
N LEU A 19 -5.60 15.31 5.95
CA LEU A 19 -6.47 14.41 6.71
C LEU A 19 -6.65 14.93 8.13
N VAL A 20 -7.88 14.88 8.61
CA VAL A 20 -8.17 14.96 10.04
C VAL A 20 -7.97 13.56 10.64
N ARG A 21 -7.24 13.47 11.75
CA ARG A 21 -6.76 12.20 12.30
C ARG A 21 -7.49 11.82 13.58
N ASP A 22 -8.81 11.99 13.61
CA ASP A 22 -9.63 11.74 14.80
C ASP A 22 -9.63 10.28 15.26
N GLU A 23 -9.30 9.35 14.36
CA GLU A 23 -9.25 7.91 14.67
C GLU A 23 -7.97 7.50 15.40
N LEU A 24 -6.94 8.34 15.40
CA LEU A 24 -5.67 8.02 16.05
C LEU A 24 -5.79 8.21 17.56
N THR A 25 -5.35 7.21 18.29
CA THR A 25 -5.44 7.20 19.76
C THR A 25 -4.14 7.60 20.44
N THR A 26 -2.99 7.44 19.76
CA THR A 26 -1.67 7.82 20.27
C THR A 26 -0.70 8.17 19.15
N ASP A 27 0.26 9.05 19.45
CA ASP A 27 1.34 9.45 18.55
C ASP A 27 2.64 8.67 18.82
N THR A 28 2.74 7.98 19.97
CA THR A 28 3.94 7.25 20.37
C THR A 28 3.82 5.78 20.04
N PRO A 29 4.74 5.22 19.22
CA PRO A 29 4.72 3.81 18.89
C PRO A 29 5.26 2.92 20.02
N GLU A 30 4.86 1.65 20.06
CA GLU A 30 5.42 0.63 20.96
C GLU A 30 6.90 0.40 20.62
N LYS A 31 7.79 0.68 21.60
CA LYS A 31 9.25 0.67 21.40
C LYS A 31 9.80 -0.69 20.98
N SER A 32 9.24 -1.77 21.49
CA SER A 32 9.67 -3.15 21.18
C SER A 32 9.43 -3.55 19.72
N LEU A 33 8.46 -2.89 19.05
CA LEU A 33 8.05 -3.19 17.66
C LEU A 33 8.56 -2.16 16.65
N VAL A 34 9.55 -1.34 17.05
CA VAL A 34 10.08 -0.28 16.19
C VAL A 34 11.57 -0.46 15.96
N SER A 35 11.98 -0.37 14.71
CA SER A 35 13.38 -0.40 14.30
C SER A 35 13.80 0.86 13.54
N GLY A 36 15.09 1.20 13.58
CA GLY A 36 15.65 2.33 12.85
C GLY A 36 15.70 2.05 11.34
N LYS A 37 15.16 2.97 10.53
CA LYS A 37 15.19 2.85 9.07
C LYS A 37 16.17 3.85 8.47
N LYS A 38 17.30 3.36 7.94
CA LYS A 38 18.24 4.18 7.16
C LYS A 38 17.69 4.42 5.75
N SER A 39 17.71 5.67 5.29
CA SER A 39 17.35 6.02 3.92
C SER A 39 18.52 5.74 2.97
N LYS A 40 18.29 4.94 1.94
CA LYS A 40 19.30 4.65 0.90
C LYS A 40 19.29 5.68 -0.23
N GLY A 41 18.37 6.63 -0.27
CA GLY A 41 18.24 7.65 -1.31
C GLY A 41 18.08 7.09 -2.72
N GLY A 42 17.46 5.91 -2.87
CA GLY A 42 17.31 5.23 -4.17
C GLY A 42 18.57 4.58 -4.72
N ARG A 43 19.60 4.41 -3.89
CA ARG A 43 20.87 3.78 -4.29
C ARG A 43 20.85 2.27 -4.04
N GLY A 44 21.37 1.52 -5.03
CA GLY A 44 21.54 0.08 -4.97
C GLY A 44 23.00 -0.31 -4.68
N ALA A 45 23.43 -1.45 -5.21
CA ALA A 45 24.80 -1.95 -5.12
C ALA A 45 25.80 -0.94 -5.71
N GLY A 46 26.99 -0.82 -5.08
CA GLY A 46 28.03 0.10 -5.49
C GLY A 46 27.68 1.59 -5.36
N GLY A 47 26.64 1.95 -4.57
CA GLY A 47 26.24 3.34 -4.38
C GLY A 47 25.57 4.00 -5.60
N ARG A 48 25.33 3.26 -6.68
CA ARG A 48 24.70 3.76 -7.92
C ARG A 48 23.18 3.96 -7.72
N ILE A 49 22.64 4.99 -8.35
CA ILE A 49 21.19 5.26 -8.31
C ILE A 49 20.46 4.20 -9.15
N SER A 50 19.68 3.33 -8.48
CA SER A 50 18.80 2.34 -9.12
C SER A 50 17.36 2.85 -9.25
N VAL A 51 16.92 3.71 -8.34
CA VAL A 51 15.60 4.34 -8.37
C VAL A 51 15.80 5.85 -8.26
N ARG A 52 15.49 6.58 -9.34
CA ARG A 52 15.62 8.03 -9.39
C ARG A 52 14.61 8.76 -8.51
N HIS A 53 14.86 10.02 -8.23
CA HIS A 53 13.96 10.95 -7.55
C HIS A 53 13.61 10.55 -6.11
N GLN A 54 14.52 9.88 -5.40
CA GLN A 54 14.37 9.55 -3.98
C GLN A 54 15.49 10.16 -3.14
N GLY A 55 15.18 10.47 -1.88
CA GLY A 55 16.12 10.94 -0.86
C GLY A 55 15.75 12.26 -0.21
N GLY A 56 16.43 12.58 0.88
CA GLY A 56 16.28 13.85 1.62
C GLY A 56 14.93 14.03 2.33
N GLY A 57 14.25 12.97 2.73
CA GLY A 57 13.02 13.04 3.52
C GLY A 57 13.27 13.08 5.03
N HIS A 58 12.19 13.30 5.78
CA HIS A 58 12.22 13.20 7.24
C HIS A 58 12.64 11.81 7.70
N LYS A 59 13.42 11.70 8.79
CA LYS A 59 13.82 10.43 9.40
C LYS A 59 12.58 9.64 9.83
N ARG A 60 12.53 8.35 9.48
CA ARG A 60 11.39 7.47 9.79
C ARG A 60 11.85 6.27 10.58
N LEU A 61 11.03 5.89 11.55
CA LEU A 61 11.13 4.61 12.23
C LEU A 61 10.26 3.59 11.50
N TYR A 62 10.74 2.37 11.36
CA TYR A 62 9.97 1.27 10.78
C TYR A 62 9.20 0.57 11.90
N ARG A 63 7.90 0.29 11.65
CA ARG A 63 7.06 -0.52 12.53
C ARG A 63 6.99 -1.92 11.97
N GLU A 64 7.21 -2.89 12.84
CA GLU A 64 7.09 -4.30 12.48
C GLU A 64 5.63 -4.69 12.48
N ILE A 65 5.11 -5.02 11.28
CA ILE A 65 3.70 -5.36 11.08
C ILE A 65 3.57 -6.85 10.89
N ASP A 66 2.65 -7.45 11.61
CA ASP A 66 2.25 -8.84 11.43
C ASP A 66 1.39 -9.01 10.16
N PHE A 67 2.07 -9.30 9.04
CA PHE A 67 1.39 -9.63 7.79
C PHE A 67 0.99 -11.11 7.70
N LYS A 68 1.56 -11.97 8.56
CA LYS A 68 1.29 -13.42 8.53
C LYS A 68 0.03 -13.77 9.27
N ARG A 69 -0.24 -13.08 10.39
CA ARG A 69 -1.37 -13.35 11.26
C ARG A 69 -1.37 -14.79 11.78
N ASP A 70 -0.20 -15.27 12.17
CA ASP A 70 0.07 -16.66 12.54
C ASP A 70 -0.34 -17.05 13.97
N LYS A 71 -0.87 -16.12 14.76
CA LYS A 71 -1.46 -16.38 16.09
C LYS A 71 -2.86 -16.98 15.93
N HIS A 72 -2.92 -18.26 15.56
CA HIS A 72 -4.18 -18.96 15.35
C HIS A 72 -4.85 -19.31 16.69
N GLY A 73 -6.17 -19.05 16.77
CA GLY A 73 -7.00 -19.39 17.94
C GLY A 73 -6.79 -18.51 19.18
N ILE A 74 -5.81 -17.62 19.20
CA ILE A 74 -5.53 -16.74 20.33
C ILE A 74 -6.24 -15.40 20.09
N PRO A 75 -7.17 -14.99 20.98
CA PRO A 75 -7.84 -13.69 20.84
C PRO A 75 -6.89 -12.56 21.18
N GLY A 76 -6.87 -11.54 20.34
CA GLY A 76 -6.18 -10.28 20.57
C GLY A 76 -7.14 -9.14 20.76
N THR A 77 -6.81 -8.19 21.63
CA THR A 77 -7.60 -6.98 21.87
C THR A 77 -6.89 -5.78 21.27
N VAL A 78 -7.58 -4.98 20.48
CA VAL A 78 -7.06 -3.73 19.91
C VAL A 78 -6.88 -2.72 21.04
N LYS A 79 -5.64 -2.24 21.23
CA LYS A 79 -5.31 -1.25 22.26
C LYS A 79 -5.23 0.16 21.73
N THR A 80 -4.55 0.34 20.59
CA THR A 80 -4.38 1.67 19.98
C THR A 80 -4.51 1.60 18.47
N ILE A 81 -4.89 2.72 17.86
CA ILE A 81 -4.81 2.95 16.40
C ILE A 81 -3.78 4.07 16.20
N GLU A 82 -2.77 3.81 15.35
CA GLU A 82 -1.59 4.65 15.23
C GLU A 82 -1.29 5.03 13.77
N TYR A 83 -0.63 6.17 13.61
CA TYR A 83 -0.09 6.59 12.32
C TYR A 83 1.24 5.90 12.01
N ASP A 84 1.40 5.36 10.80
CA ASP A 84 2.69 4.86 10.31
C ASP A 84 3.21 5.71 9.15
N PRO A 85 4.38 6.39 9.26
CA PRO A 85 4.96 7.17 8.18
C PRO A 85 5.48 6.34 7.00
N ASN A 86 5.50 5.01 7.10
CA ASN A 86 6.01 4.12 6.05
C ASN A 86 4.91 3.60 5.11
N ARG A 87 3.64 3.82 5.44
CA ARG A 87 2.50 3.37 4.65
C ARG A 87 1.37 4.40 4.66
N SER A 88 0.44 4.26 3.74
CA SER A 88 -0.75 5.12 3.67
C SER A 88 -1.83 4.71 4.67
N ALA A 89 -1.92 3.41 5.01
CA ALA A 89 -2.88 2.88 5.98
C ALA A 89 -2.44 3.16 7.41
N ASN A 90 -3.41 3.38 8.32
CA ASN A 90 -3.18 3.36 9.75
C ASN A 90 -2.90 1.92 10.22
N ILE A 91 -2.26 1.78 11.38
CA ILE A 91 -1.96 0.50 12.01
C ILE A 91 -2.65 0.41 13.36
N ALA A 92 -2.95 -0.80 13.81
CA ALA A 92 -3.51 -1.05 15.12
C ALA A 92 -2.57 -1.93 15.94
N LEU A 93 -2.32 -1.52 17.19
CA LEU A 93 -1.57 -2.32 18.15
C LEU A 93 -2.55 -3.29 18.83
N VAL A 94 -2.21 -4.56 18.78
CA VAL A 94 -3.01 -5.66 19.33
C VAL A 94 -2.25 -6.34 20.44
N PHE A 95 -2.91 -6.53 21.57
CA PHE A 95 -2.42 -7.31 22.70
C PHE A 95 -3.13 -8.64 22.71
N TYR A 96 -2.36 -9.71 22.59
CA TYR A 96 -2.86 -11.07 22.62
C TYR A 96 -2.98 -11.59 24.04
N ALA A 97 -3.83 -12.59 24.26
CA ALA A 97 -4.05 -13.19 25.57
C ALA A 97 -2.78 -13.86 26.17
N ASP A 98 -1.84 -14.26 25.30
CA ASP A 98 -0.52 -14.81 25.68
C ASP A 98 0.53 -13.75 26.02
N GLY A 99 0.15 -12.46 26.09
CA GLY A 99 1.03 -11.35 26.42
C GLY A 99 1.82 -10.78 25.23
N ASP A 100 1.75 -11.38 24.04
CA ASP A 100 2.43 -10.87 22.86
C ASP A 100 1.74 -9.62 22.29
N LYS A 101 2.55 -8.70 21.77
CA LYS A 101 2.08 -7.46 21.15
C LYS A 101 2.42 -7.47 19.68
N ARG A 102 1.48 -7.13 18.82
CA ARG A 102 1.74 -7.03 17.38
C ARG A 102 1.01 -5.87 16.74
N TYR A 103 1.62 -5.26 15.74
CA TYR A 103 0.94 -4.34 14.85
C TYR A 103 0.25 -5.08 13.70
N ILE A 104 -0.96 -4.66 13.38
CA ILE A 104 -1.69 -5.08 12.19
C ILE A 104 -2.08 -3.87 11.35
N ILE A 105 -2.44 -4.08 10.08
CA ILE A 105 -3.10 -3.05 9.29
C ILE A 105 -4.48 -2.81 9.88
N ALA A 106 -4.81 -1.54 10.18
CA ALA A 106 -6.12 -1.19 10.71
C ALA A 106 -7.18 -1.27 9.60
N PRO A 107 -8.18 -2.16 9.70
CA PRO A 107 -9.35 -2.12 8.83
C PRO A 107 -10.20 -0.90 9.12
N LYS A 108 -11.09 -0.57 8.18
CA LYS A 108 -12.10 0.47 8.35
C LYS A 108 -13.00 0.14 9.54
N ASP A 109 -13.40 1.16 10.27
CA ASP A 109 -14.32 1.09 11.42
C ASP A 109 -13.82 0.22 12.59
N LEU A 110 -12.53 -0.11 12.64
CA LEU A 110 -11.93 -0.78 13.79
C LEU A 110 -11.96 0.13 15.01
N LYS A 111 -12.41 -0.41 16.15
CA LYS A 111 -12.49 0.33 17.41
C LYS A 111 -11.51 -0.21 18.45
N VAL A 112 -11.03 0.68 19.32
CA VAL A 112 -10.25 0.27 20.50
C VAL A 112 -11.12 -0.60 21.40
N GLY A 113 -10.54 -1.67 21.96
CA GLY A 113 -11.24 -2.68 22.75
C GLY A 113 -11.85 -3.81 21.94
N GLN A 114 -11.92 -3.70 20.61
CA GLN A 114 -12.44 -4.78 19.76
C GLN A 114 -11.53 -6.00 19.84
N LYS A 115 -12.13 -7.17 19.96
CA LYS A 115 -11.43 -8.46 19.90
C LYS A 115 -11.29 -8.91 18.45
N ILE A 116 -10.10 -9.38 18.11
CA ILE A 116 -9.78 -9.95 16.79
C ILE A 116 -9.14 -11.32 16.98
N THR A 117 -9.41 -12.20 16.03
CA THR A 117 -8.88 -13.56 16.00
C THR A 117 -8.31 -13.91 14.63
N SER A 118 -7.45 -14.91 14.59
CA SER A 118 -6.90 -15.47 13.35
C SER A 118 -7.06 -16.99 13.37
N GLY A 119 -7.28 -17.60 12.22
CA GLY A 119 -7.37 -19.05 12.10
C GLY A 119 -8.61 -19.52 11.34
N ALA A 120 -8.68 -20.82 11.09
CA ALA A 120 -9.76 -21.41 10.29
C ALA A 120 -11.15 -21.27 10.93
N ASN A 121 -11.20 -21.28 12.26
CA ASN A 121 -12.45 -21.20 13.04
C ASN A 121 -12.81 -19.76 13.47
N ALA A 122 -12.08 -18.76 12.99
CA ALA A 122 -12.39 -17.37 13.31
C ALA A 122 -13.71 -16.95 12.65
N ALA A 123 -14.51 -16.13 13.36
CA ALA A 123 -15.74 -15.57 12.77
C ALA A 123 -15.40 -14.64 11.60
N PRO A 124 -16.21 -14.56 10.54
CA PRO A 124 -15.98 -13.72 9.38
C PRO A 124 -16.33 -12.24 9.64
N THR A 125 -15.74 -11.65 10.68
CA THR A 125 -15.91 -10.25 11.07
C THR A 125 -14.73 -9.39 10.63
N PRO A 126 -14.92 -8.07 10.39
CA PRO A 126 -13.83 -7.17 10.01
C PRO A 126 -12.65 -7.20 11.00
N GLY A 127 -11.43 -7.34 10.47
CA GLY A 127 -10.20 -7.44 11.26
C GLY A 127 -9.73 -8.88 11.55
N ASN A 128 -10.59 -9.87 11.43
CA ASN A 128 -10.22 -11.27 11.57
C ASN A 128 -9.52 -11.79 10.32
N ALA A 129 -8.55 -12.69 10.50
CA ALA A 129 -7.81 -13.31 9.42
C ALA A 129 -8.15 -14.80 9.31
N LEU A 130 -8.57 -15.22 8.10
CA LEU A 130 -8.98 -16.59 7.81
C LEU A 130 -8.31 -17.11 6.54
N PRO A 131 -8.21 -18.44 6.37
CA PRO A 131 -7.95 -19.04 5.06
C PRO A 131 -9.05 -18.64 4.08
N LEU A 132 -8.70 -18.43 2.82
CA LEU A 132 -9.66 -18.00 1.78
C LEU A 132 -10.81 -19.01 1.58
N GLU A 133 -10.59 -20.29 1.87
CA GLU A 133 -11.62 -21.32 1.82
C GLU A 133 -12.77 -21.12 2.82
N ASN A 134 -12.47 -20.47 3.96
CA ASN A 134 -13.44 -20.26 5.02
C ASN A 134 -14.17 -18.90 4.92
N ILE A 135 -13.77 -18.05 3.97
CA ILE A 135 -14.40 -16.74 3.78
C ILE A 135 -15.50 -16.86 2.72
N PRO A 136 -16.75 -16.49 3.01
CA PRO A 136 -17.85 -16.57 2.03
C PRO A 136 -17.58 -15.77 0.75
N VAL A 137 -18.14 -16.22 -0.37
CA VAL A 137 -18.12 -15.48 -1.64
C VAL A 137 -18.85 -14.15 -1.48
N GLY A 138 -18.36 -13.10 -2.13
CA GLY A 138 -18.93 -11.75 -2.02
C GLY A 138 -18.31 -10.91 -0.91
N PHE A 139 -17.60 -11.49 0.05
CA PHE A 139 -16.95 -10.74 1.13
C PHE A 139 -15.78 -9.90 0.61
N THR A 140 -15.63 -8.71 1.22
CA THR A 140 -14.47 -7.84 1.01
C THR A 140 -13.33 -8.27 1.92
N ILE A 141 -12.13 -8.30 1.35
CA ILE A 141 -10.92 -8.76 2.02
C ILE A 141 -9.74 -7.83 1.72
N HIS A 142 -8.75 -7.83 2.60
CA HIS A 142 -7.49 -7.14 2.44
C HIS A 142 -6.32 -7.97 3.00
N ASN A 143 -5.09 -7.47 2.92
CA ASN A 143 -3.88 -8.16 3.39
C ASN A 143 -3.78 -9.60 2.90
N ILE A 144 -3.95 -9.80 1.58
CA ILE A 144 -4.09 -11.11 0.96
C ILE A 144 -2.73 -11.74 0.72
N GLU A 145 -2.59 -12.98 1.12
CA GLU A 145 -1.42 -13.80 0.88
C GLU A 145 -1.43 -14.37 -0.54
N LEU A 146 -0.26 -14.47 -1.17
CA LEU A 146 -0.09 -15.04 -2.51
C LEU A 146 0.51 -16.44 -2.51
N LYS A 147 1.33 -16.75 -1.51
CA LYS A 147 1.97 -18.04 -1.31
C LYS A 147 1.85 -18.40 0.16
N LEU A 148 1.60 -19.63 0.45
CA LEU A 148 1.43 -20.14 1.82
C LEU A 148 2.60 -19.77 2.72
N GLY A 149 2.32 -19.22 3.90
CA GLY A 149 3.27 -18.85 4.93
C GLY A 149 4.12 -17.60 4.65
N CYS A 150 3.93 -16.94 3.50
CA CYS A 150 4.69 -15.73 3.15
C CYS A 150 4.10 -14.44 3.74
N GLY A 151 2.91 -14.49 4.29
CA GLY A 151 2.17 -13.34 4.77
C GLY A 151 1.50 -12.51 3.67
N GLY A 152 0.61 -11.62 4.07
CA GLY A 152 -0.16 -10.78 3.14
C GLY A 152 0.72 -9.87 2.31
N GLN A 153 0.51 -9.87 1.01
CA GLN A 153 1.27 -9.09 0.02
C GLN A 153 0.40 -8.14 -0.81
N LEU A 154 -0.86 -8.50 -1.05
CA LEU A 154 -1.79 -7.71 -1.84
C LEU A 154 -2.76 -6.93 -0.95
N VAL A 155 -3.30 -5.83 -1.48
CA VAL A 155 -4.38 -5.04 -0.87
C VAL A 155 -4.03 -4.60 0.56
N ARG A 156 -2.97 -3.78 0.68
CA ARG A 156 -2.47 -3.27 1.98
C ARG A 156 -2.47 -1.76 2.09
N SER A 157 -2.78 -1.06 1.01
CA SER A 157 -2.82 0.41 0.98
C SER A 157 -4.12 0.94 1.55
N ALA A 158 -4.12 2.18 2.03
CA ALA A 158 -5.31 2.87 2.52
C ALA A 158 -6.48 2.79 1.53
N GLY A 159 -7.67 2.51 2.04
CA GLY A 159 -8.90 2.39 1.27
C GLY A 159 -8.96 1.21 0.30
N ALA A 160 -7.92 0.35 0.25
CA ALA A 160 -7.91 -0.76 -0.68
C ALA A 160 -8.75 -1.93 -0.15
N SER A 161 -9.49 -2.56 -1.06
CA SER A 161 -10.21 -3.81 -0.82
C SER A 161 -10.20 -4.69 -2.05
N ALA A 162 -10.31 -6.00 -1.86
CA ALA A 162 -10.57 -6.97 -2.89
C ALA A 162 -11.82 -7.76 -2.52
N MET A 163 -12.43 -8.44 -3.47
CA MET A 163 -13.64 -9.22 -3.26
C MET A 163 -13.44 -10.67 -3.71
N ILE A 164 -13.94 -11.61 -2.96
CA ILE A 164 -14.01 -13.01 -3.38
C ILE A 164 -15.13 -13.15 -4.40
N ALA A 165 -14.75 -13.47 -5.65
CA ALA A 165 -15.70 -13.60 -6.76
C ALA A 165 -16.22 -15.02 -6.93
N GLY A 166 -15.44 -16.04 -6.54
CA GLY A 166 -15.84 -17.44 -6.67
C GLY A 166 -14.75 -18.41 -6.22
N ARG A 167 -15.01 -19.69 -6.34
CA ARG A 167 -14.09 -20.78 -6.02
C ARG A 167 -14.01 -21.75 -7.18
N GLU A 168 -12.84 -22.31 -7.42
CA GLU A 168 -12.58 -23.27 -8.49
C GLU A 168 -11.52 -24.28 -8.03
N GLY A 169 -11.95 -25.47 -7.60
CA GLY A 169 -11.08 -26.48 -7.01
C GLY A 169 -10.30 -25.93 -5.82
N ASP A 170 -8.97 -26.10 -5.84
CA ASP A 170 -8.07 -25.62 -4.79
C ASP A 170 -7.79 -24.11 -4.84
N TYR A 171 -8.47 -23.37 -5.72
CA TYR A 171 -8.24 -21.95 -5.90
C TYR A 171 -9.49 -21.12 -5.65
N VAL A 172 -9.27 -19.93 -5.08
CA VAL A 172 -10.27 -18.90 -4.91
C VAL A 172 -9.99 -17.80 -5.92
N ILE A 173 -11.03 -17.37 -6.64
CA ILE A 173 -10.96 -16.27 -7.60
C ILE A 173 -11.21 -14.97 -6.83
N VAL A 174 -10.21 -14.10 -6.83
CA VAL A 174 -10.26 -12.81 -6.13
C VAL A 174 -10.24 -11.67 -7.17
N ARG A 175 -11.22 -10.76 -7.07
CA ARG A 175 -11.26 -9.51 -7.82
C ARG A 175 -10.47 -8.45 -7.07
N LEU A 176 -9.35 -8.02 -7.65
CA LEU A 176 -8.45 -7.01 -7.09
C LEU A 176 -8.99 -5.58 -7.33
N PRO A 177 -8.48 -4.56 -6.59
CA PRO A 177 -8.85 -3.16 -6.81
C PRO A 177 -8.65 -2.66 -8.25
N SER A 178 -7.71 -3.26 -8.98
CA SER A 178 -7.45 -2.98 -10.41
C SER A 178 -8.48 -3.59 -11.36
N SER A 179 -9.50 -4.28 -10.88
CA SER A 179 -10.46 -5.12 -11.63
C SER A 179 -9.85 -6.41 -12.22
N GLU A 180 -8.56 -6.69 -11.99
CA GLU A 180 -7.95 -7.97 -12.37
C GLU A 180 -8.55 -9.10 -11.52
N MET A 181 -8.97 -10.19 -12.16
CA MET A 181 -9.41 -11.42 -11.49
C MET A 181 -8.25 -12.41 -11.45
N ARG A 182 -7.94 -12.87 -10.25
CA ARG A 182 -6.77 -13.72 -10.02
C ARG A 182 -7.12 -14.93 -9.16
N LYS A 183 -6.55 -16.07 -9.53
CA LYS A 183 -6.59 -17.32 -8.74
C LYS A 183 -5.55 -17.24 -7.60
N ILE A 184 -5.97 -17.56 -6.39
CA ILE A 184 -5.14 -17.65 -5.19
C ILE A 184 -5.49 -18.97 -4.51
N HIS A 185 -4.49 -19.70 -4.01
CA HIS A 185 -4.72 -20.98 -3.36
C HIS A 185 -5.62 -20.84 -2.13
N CYS A 186 -6.56 -21.76 -1.94
CA CYS A 186 -7.61 -21.68 -0.90
C CYS A 186 -7.06 -21.60 0.53
N LYS A 187 -5.92 -22.24 0.81
CA LYS A 187 -5.25 -22.21 2.12
C LYS A 187 -4.48 -20.89 2.42
N CYS A 188 -4.34 -19.98 1.45
CA CYS A 188 -3.75 -18.66 1.70
C CYS A 188 -4.66 -17.82 2.60
N TYR A 189 -4.04 -17.04 3.48
CA TYR A 189 -4.76 -16.19 4.44
C TYR A 189 -5.12 -14.83 3.85
N ALA A 190 -6.24 -14.29 4.29
CA ALA A 190 -6.64 -12.91 4.07
C ALA A 190 -7.34 -12.36 5.31
N THR A 191 -7.35 -11.04 5.46
CA THR A 191 -8.07 -10.34 6.53
C THR A 191 -9.38 -9.79 5.96
N ILE A 192 -10.47 -9.95 6.71
CA ILE A 192 -11.81 -9.49 6.31
C ILE A 192 -11.93 -7.98 6.48
N GLY A 193 -12.62 -7.35 5.55
CA GLY A 193 -12.93 -5.92 5.54
C GLY A 193 -12.07 -5.11 4.56
N VAL A 194 -12.27 -3.82 4.58
CA VAL A 194 -11.57 -2.80 3.79
C VAL A 194 -10.45 -2.19 4.63
N VAL A 195 -9.35 -1.80 4.04
CA VAL A 195 -8.28 -1.06 4.76
C VAL A 195 -8.80 0.33 5.11
N GLY A 196 -8.57 0.78 6.32
CA GLY A 196 -8.94 2.13 6.80
C GLY A 196 -8.18 3.26 6.08
N ASN A 197 -8.46 4.51 6.48
CA ASN A 197 -7.85 5.73 5.94
C ASN A 197 -8.15 5.98 4.45
N GLU A 198 -9.39 5.73 4.02
CA GLU A 198 -9.83 5.82 2.61
C GLU A 198 -9.55 7.21 1.99
N GLU A 199 -9.74 8.27 2.78
CA GLU A 199 -9.57 9.66 2.31
C GLU A 199 -8.09 10.05 2.04
N HIS A 200 -7.14 9.15 2.30
CA HIS A 200 -5.72 9.40 2.04
C HIS A 200 -5.44 9.77 0.57
N MET A 201 -6.22 9.24 -0.37
CA MET A 201 -6.10 9.54 -1.79
C MET A 201 -6.45 11.00 -2.14
N ASN A 202 -7.27 11.66 -1.30
CA ASN A 202 -7.76 13.02 -1.51
C ASN A 202 -6.84 14.10 -0.92
N VAL A 203 -5.72 13.70 -0.29
CA VAL A 203 -4.73 14.62 0.28
C VAL A 203 -4.01 15.38 -0.82
N GLN A 204 -3.94 16.70 -0.67
CA GLN A 204 -3.18 17.57 -1.55
C GLN A 204 -2.08 18.30 -0.77
N LEU A 205 -0.84 18.10 -1.18
CA LEU A 205 0.32 18.57 -0.42
C LEU A 205 0.51 20.10 -0.43
N GLY A 206 -0.08 20.80 -1.39
CA GLY A 206 -0.10 22.25 -1.52
C GLY A 206 1.23 22.89 -1.96
N LYS A 207 2.40 22.35 -1.60
CA LYS A 207 3.71 22.90 -1.95
C LYS A 207 4.77 21.82 -2.26
N ALA A 208 5.75 22.17 -3.07
CA ALA A 208 6.86 21.27 -3.45
C ALA A 208 7.71 20.85 -2.23
N GLY A 209 7.90 21.71 -1.23
CA GLY A 209 8.62 21.38 -0.01
C GLY A 209 7.98 20.21 0.77
N HIS A 210 6.67 20.08 0.73
CA HIS A 210 5.97 18.94 1.36
C HIS A 210 6.36 17.61 0.72
N LYS A 211 6.47 17.55 -0.62
CA LYS A 211 7.03 16.38 -1.32
C LYS A 211 8.48 16.10 -0.91
N ARG A 212 9.29 17.14 -0.70
CA ARG A 212 10.67 16.97 -0.23
C ARG A 212 10.73 16.32 1.14
N TRP A 213 9.85 16.69 2.08
CA TRP A 213 9.75 16.06 3.39
C TRP A 213 9.37 14.57 3.32
N LEU A 214 8.59 14.20 2.31
CA LEU A 214 8.25 12.79 2.06
C LEU A 214 9.39 11.97 1.43
N GLY A 215 10.51 12.64 1.07
CA GLY A 215 11.68 11.99 0.45
C GLY A 215 11.62 11.91 -1.07
N ILE A 216 10.72 12.67 -1.69
CA ILE A 216 10.58 12.75 -3.15
C ILE A 216 11.41 13.94 -3.66
N ARG A 217 12.40 13.67 -4.51
CA ARG A 217 13.21 14.70 -5.17
C ARG A 217 12.48 15.24 -6.40
N PRO A 218 12.80 16.48 -6.84
CA PRO A 218 12.24 17.04 -8.07
C PRO A 218 12.54 16.15 -9.29
N THR A 219 11.61 16.16 -10.23
CA THR A 219 11.72 15.42 -11.51
C THR A 219 11.80 16.43 -12.65
N VAL A 220 12.83 16.31 -13.49
CA VAL A 220 12.96 17.07 -14.73
C VAL A 220 12.32 16.28 -15.86
N ARG A 221 11.52 16.94 -16.70
CA ARG A 221 10.91 16.33 -17.90
C ARG A 221 11.97 16.06 -18.94
N GLY A 222 11.89 14.91 -19.64
CA GLY A 222 12.87 14.54 -20.67
C GLY A 222 13.02 15.57 -21.79
N MET A 223 11.92 16.27 -22.15
CA MET A 223 11.95 17.34 -23.16
C MET A 223 12.70 18.62 -22.71
N ALA A 224 12.95 18.77 -21.41
CA ALA A 224 13.74 19.89 -20.86
C ALA A 224 15.22 19.51 -20.63
N MET A 225 15.65 18.35 -21.09
CA MET A 225 17.02 17.85 -21.01
C MET A 225 17.74 18.06 -22.35
N ASN A 226 19.07 17.83 -22.36
CA ASN A 226 19.86 17.77 -23.57
C ASN A 226 19.65 16.44 -24.32
N PRO A 227 19.97 16.37 -25.64
CA PRO A 227 19.81 15.14 -26.43
C PRO A 227 20.60 13.94 -25.88
N VAL A 228 21.75 14.18 -25.24
CA VAL A 228 22.56 13.14 -24.61
C VAL A 228 21.91 12.49 -23.39
N ASP A 229 21.05 13.25 -22.67
CA ASP A 229 20.44 12.82 -21.41
C ASP A 229 19.08 12.12 -21.62
N HIS A 230 18.40 12.46 -22.72
CA HIS A 230 17.06 11.91 -22.97
C HIS A 230 16.71 11.94 -24.46
N PRO A 231 16.08 10.90 -25.04
CA PRO A 231 15.67 10.87 -26.46
C PRO A 231 14.76 12.03 -26.87
N LEU A 232 14.01 12.61 -25.93
CA LEU A 232 13.15 13.79 -26.16
C LEU A 232 13.85 15.11 -25.89
N GLY A 233 15.14 15.11 -25.58
CA GLY A 233 15.93 16.29 -25.25
C GLY A 233 16.35 17.11 -26.45
N GLY A 234 16.76 18.37 -26.22
CA GLY A 234 17.27 19.32 -27.23
C GLY A 234 16.18 19.96 -28.12
N GLY A 235 16.63 20.71 -29.13
CA GLY A 235 15.78 21.41 -30.10
C GLY A 235 15.23 22.74 -29.63
N GLU A 236 14.55 23.44 -30.51
CA GLU A 236 13.85 24.68 -30.25
C GLU A 236 12.37 24.41 -29.94
N GLY A 237 11.87 25.00 -28.85
CA GLY A 237 10.48 24.87 -28.43
C GLY A 237 10.12 23.58 -27.65
N ALA A 238 8.86 23.48 -27.21
CA ALA A 238 8.39 22.50 -26.25
C ALA A 238 7.93 21.16 -26.83
N GLY A 239 7.82 20.99 -28.12
CA GLY A 239 7.30 19.79 -28.74
C GLY A 239 8.22 19.28 -29.85
N LYS A 240 8.42 17.94 -29.90
CA LYS A 240 9.29 17.30 -30.90
C LYS A 240 8.58 16.39 -31.89
N GLY A 241 7.24 16.32 -31.89
CA GLY A 241 6.49 15.44 -32.78
C GLY A 241 6.79 13.94 -32.61
N HIS A 242 7.63 13.54 -31.65
CA HIS A 242 7.96 12.15 -31.39
C HIS A 242 7.02 11.53 -30.37
N GLN A 243 6.79 10.23 -30.53
CA GLN A 243 6.05 9.45 -29.56
C GLN A 243 6.77 9.50 -28.19
N PRO A 244 6.06 9.71 -27.06
CA PRO A 244 6.65 9.75 -25.74
C PRO A 244 7.40 8.44 -25.41
N VAL A 245 8.68 8.57 -25.07
CA VAL A 245 9.55 7.45 -24.69
C VAL A 245 10.21 7.68 -23.33
N THR A 246 10.69 6.60 -22.73
CA THR A 246 11.52 6.63 -21.52
C THR A 246 12.95 7.05 -21.88
N PRO A 247 13.82 7.35 -20.87
CA PRO A 247 15.25 7.59 -21.12
C PRO A 247 15.97 6.45 -21.86
N TRP A 248 15.43 5.25 -21.81
CA TRP A 248 15.96 4.05 -22.48
C TRP A 248 15.27 3.75 -23.82
N GLY A 249 14.51 4.68 -24.37
CA GLY A 249 13.87 4.57 -25.68
C GLY A 249 12.58 3.75 -25.72
N GLN A 250 12.12 3.21 -24.61
CA GLN A 250 10.85 2.45 -24.58
C GLN A 250 9.64 3.38 -24.66
N PRO A 251 8.59 3.06 -25.45
CA PRO A 251 7.36 3.84 -25.50
C PRO A 251 6.71 3.96 -24.12
N CYS A 252 6.34 5.18 -23.72
CA CYS A 252 5.69 5.43 -22.44
C CYS A 252 4.18 5.15 -22.46
N LYS A 253 3.53 5.25 -23.63
CA LYS A 253 2.09 5.08 -23.79
C LYS A 253 1.78 3.80 -24.56
N GLY A 254 0.83 3.01 -24.06
CA GLY A 254 0.33 1.81 -24.73
C GLY A 254 1.24 0.59 -24.74
N TYR A 255 2.50 0.71 -24.36
CA TYR A 255 3.44 -0.40 -24.33
C TYR A 255 3.12 -1.39 -23.21
N LYS A 256 3.03 -2.68 -23.56
CA LYS A 256 2.76 -3.77 -22.59
C LYS A 256 4.08 -4.23 -21.99
N SER A 257 4.44 -3.73 -20.80
CA SER A 257 5.71 -4.02 -20.11
C SER A 257 5.76 -5.37 -19.40
N ARG A 258 4.61 -6.03 -19.18
CA ARG A 258 4.57 -7.34 -18.49
C ARG A 258 5.18 -8.44 -19.37
N ASN A 259 6.11 -9.19 -18.83
CA ASN A 259 6.70 -10.35 -19.50
C ASN A 259 5.62 -11.40 -19.78
N LYS A 260 5.49 -11.83 -21.05
CA LYS A 260 4.52 -12.82 -21.52
C LYS A 260 4.78 -14.21 -20.92
N ARG A 261 6.05 -14.56 -20.65
CA ARG A 261 6.46 -15.86 -20.09
C ARG A 261 6.50 -15.91 -18.56
N LYS A 262 6.01 -14.86 -17.88
CA LYS A 262 6.00 -14.82 -16.41
C LYS A 262 5.09 -15.93 -15.84
N PRO A 263 5.57 -16.85 -14.96
CA PRO A 263 4.77 -17.97 -14.43
C PRO A 263 3.46 -17.51 -13.77
N SER A 264 3.47 -16.32 -13.14
CA SER A 264 2.26 -15.76 -12.51
C SER A 264 1.14 -15.38 -13.51
N ASN A 265 1.33 -15.52 -14.83
CA ASN A 265 0.27 -15.32 -15.81
C ASN A 265 -0.79 -16.42 -15.72
N ASN A 266 -0.40 -17.66 -15.34
CA ASN A 266 -1.30 -18.79 -15.20
C ASN A 266 -2.37 -18.60 -14.11
N PHE A 267 -2.12 -17.67 -13.18
CA PHE A 267 -3.05 -17.34 -12.10
C PHE A 267 -3.97 -16.15 -12.43
N ILE A 268 -3.86 -15.55 -13.60
CA ILE A 268 -4.72 -14.43 -14.02
C ILE A 268 -5.86 -14.96 -14.87
N VAL A 269 -7.09 -14.88 -14.35
CA VAL A 269 -8.32 -15.28 -15.07
C VAL A 269 -8.72 -14.22 -16.07
N SER A 270 -8.81 -12.97 -15.62
CA SER A 270 -9.08 -11.84 -16.51
C SER A 270 -8.27 -10.61 -16.10
N ARG A 271 -7.81 -9.85 -17.08
CA ARG A 271 -7.11 -8.58 -16.85
C ARG A 271 -8.13 -7.44 -16.77
N ARG A 272 -7.70 -6.30 -16.21
CA ARG A 272 -8.54 -5.10 -16.20
C ARG A 272 -9.03 -4.79 -17.60
N LYS A 273 -10.32 -4.53 -17.75
CA LYS A 273 -10.88 -3.92 -18.97
C LYS A 273 -10.42 -2.46 -19.00
N LYS A 274 -10.03 -1.99 -20.17
CA LYS A 274 -9.73 -0.57 -20.41
C LYS A 274 -11.00 0.25 -20.33
#